data_1483871d05bf6ada54639ac307dd085c
#
_entry.id   1483871d05bf6ada54639ac307dd085c
#
_cell.length_a   1.000
_cell.length_b   1.000
_cell.length_c   1.000
_cell.angle_alpha   90.00
_cell.angle_beta   90.00
_cell.angle_gamma   90.00
#
_symmetry.space_group_name_H-M   'P 1'
#
loop_
_entity.id
_entity.type
_entity.pdbx_description
1 polymer ?
#
loop_
_entity_poly.entity_id
_entity_poly.type
_entity_poly.pdbx_seq_one_letter_code
_entity_poly.pdbx_strand_id
1 'polypeptide(L)'
;MKCTALIVTFNRLEKLKKSVRETVKAGFSSIVIVNNGSSDGTREWLSSLSEPGITILNLKDNLGGAGGFKVGSQYICSYSNADWVFFYDDDAYPEINILKHFSLLDTSRYRIFASRVQDTYGRSCRMNLPFIRVPSTVFETIYYAMRPERFSPVRTQVTDVQTVSFVGMIIDRKVLNNHLNDIHDELFLYYDDFFFGYKLVLSGQKIRYSPEIKFIHDISIHGKCICPEWKVYYLCRNLLLLRKLLPVPRIFSVLSIVLRLSKYLAILPWQRK
;
A
#
# COMPACT_ATOMS: atom_id res chain seq x y z
N MET A 1 5.46 3.86 -22.84
CA MET A 1 5.50 3.51 -21.40
C MET A 1 4.33 2.58 -21.12
N LYS A 2 4.61 1.34 -20.74
CA LYS A 2 3.59 0.31 -20.45
C LYS A 2 3.36 0.27 -18.94
N CYS A 3 2.14 0.55 -18.53
CA CYS A 3 1.73 0.58 -17.13
C CYS A 3 0.82 -0.60 -16.81
N THR A 4 1.13 -1.36 -15.77
CA THR A 4 0.33 -2.47 -15.26
C THR A 4 -0.27 -2.12 -13.92
N ALA A 5 -1.56 -2.34 -13.75
CA ALA A 5 -2.23 -2.27 -12.46
C ALA A 5 -2.11 -3.61 -11.74
N LEU A 6 -1.74 -3.60 -10.46
CA LEU A 6 -1.74 -4.77 -9.58
C LEU A 6 -2.75 -4.55 -8.46
N ILE A 7 -3.79 -5.37 -8.47
CA ILE A 7 -4.91 -5.32 -7.51
C ILE A 7 -4.90 -6.60 -6.67
N VAL A 8 -4.98 -6.46 -5.35
CA VAL A 8 -5.15 -7.59 -4.43
C VAL A 8 -6.56 -7.54 -3.83
N THR A 9 -7.26 -8.67 -3.83
CA THR A 9 -8.62 -8.75 -3.30
C THR A 9 -8.81 -9.94 -2.36
N PHE A 10 -9.63 -9.75 -1.33
CA PHE A 10 -10.09 -10.81 -0.44
C PHE A 10 -11.49 -10.51 0.10
N ASN A 11 -12.49 -11.31 -0.32
CA ASN A 11 -13.88 -11.24 0.19
C ASN A 11 -14.50 -9.83 0.14
N ARG A 12 -14.36 -9.15 -1.02
CA ARG A 12 -14.89 -7.79 -1.25
C ARG A 12 -15.38 -7.61 -2.70
N LEU A 13 -16.19 -8.55 -3.17
CA LEU A 13 -16.64 -8.61 -4.57
C LEU A 13 -17.16 -7.27 -5.11
N GLU A 14 -18.04 -6.59 -4.38
CA GLU A 14 -18.66 -5.35 -4.88
C GLU A 14 -17.66 -4.17 -4.96
N LYS A 15 -16.70 -4.11 -4.04
CA LYS A 15 -15.61 -3.13 -4.10
C LYS A 15 -14.69 -3.41 -5.29
N LEU A 16 -14.32 -4.68 -5.46
CA LEU A 16 -13.49 -5.13 -6.57
C LEU A 16 -14.13 -4.80 -7.93
N LYS A 17 -15.43 -5.06 -8.11
CA LYS A 17 -16.15 -4.72 -9.34
C LYS A 17 -16.01 -3.25 -9.70
N LYS A 18 -16.12 -2.37 -8.70
CA LYS A 18 -15.93 -0.92 -8.89
C LYS A 18 -14.48 -0.60 -9.24
N SER A 19 -13.53 -1.15 -8.48
CA SER A 19 -12.10 -0.93 -8.71
C SER A 19 -11.69 -1.36 -10.12
N VAL A 20 -12.05 -2.56 -10.54
CA VAL A 20 -11.73 -3.08 -11.89
C VAL A 20 -12.35 -2.19 -12.98
N ARG A 21 -13.63 -1.81 -12.86
CA ARG A 21 -14.29 -0.94 -13.83
C ARG A 21 -13.56 0.41 -13.99
N GLU A 22 -13.19 1.06 -12.88
CA GLU A 22 -12.48 2.35 -12.94
C GLU A 22 -11.05 2.18 -13.46
N THR A 23 -10.40 1.05 -13.16
CA THR A 23 -9.07 0.70 -13.69
C THR A 23 -9.09 0.49 -15.21
N VAL A 24 -10.08 -0.21 -15.73
CA VAL A 24 -10.26 -0.41 -17.19
C VAL A 24 -10.44 0.94 -17.88
N LYS A 25 -11.29 1.83 -17.33
CA LYS A 25 -11.49 3.19 -17.87
C LYS A 25 -10.19 4.04 -17.87
N ALA A 26 -9.31 3.83 -16.91
CA ALA A 26 -8.04 4.55 -16.83
C ALA A 26 -7.03 4.15 -17.92
N GLY A 27 -7.25 3.03 -18.64
CA GLY A 27 -6.51 2.65 -19.84
C GLY A 27 -5.14 2.01 -19.58
N PHE A 28 -4.99 1.25 -18.50
CA PHE A 28 -3.76 0.49 -18.25
C PHE A 28 -3.46 -0.51 -19.38
N SER A 29 -2.17 -0.72 -19.66
CA SER A 29 -1.72 -1.68 -20.69
C SER A 29 -2.05 -3.13 -20.30
N SER A 30 -2.09 -3.44 -19.01
CA SER A 30 -2.52 -4.70 -18.45
C SER A 30 -2.97 -4.53 -16.99
N ILE A 31 -3.77 -5.46 -16.50
CA ILE A 31 -4.28 -5.50 -15.14
C ILE A 31 -4.00 -6.89 -14.58
N VAL A 32 -3.32 -6.99 -13.46
CA VAL A 32 -3.11 -8.24 -12.72
C VAL A 32 -3.94 -8.20 -11.46
N ILE A 33 -4.85 -9.15 -11.29
CA ILE A 33 -5.71 -9.27 -10.13
C ILE A 33 -5.33 -10.52 -9.36
N VAL A 34 -4.93 -10.35 -8.10
CA VAL A 34 -4.66 -11.47 -7.19
C VAL A 34 -5.89 -11.69 -6.32
N ASN A 35 -6.63 -12.75 -6.60
CA ASN A 35 -7.70 -13.24 -5.74
C ASN A 35 -7.08 -14.06 -4.60
N ASN A 36 -7.03 -13.49 -3.43
CA ASN A 36 -6.30 -13.98 -2.27
C ASN A 36 -7.12 -15.01 -1.47
N GLY A 37 -7.67 -16.03 -2.15
CA GLY A 37 -8.46 -17.09 -1.53
C GLY A 37 -9.88 -16.67 -1.13
N SER A 38 -10.54 -15.80 -1.92
CA SER A 38 -11.92 -15.37 -1.63
C SER A 38 -12.95 -16.49 -1.73
N SER A 39 -14.01 -16.39 -0.93
CA SER A 39 -15.14 -17.32 -0.83
C SER A 39 -16.51 -16.65 -1.02
N ASP A 40 -16.57 -15.39 -1.44
CA ASP A 40 -17.78 -14.54 -1.55
C ASP A 40 -18.32 -14.42 -2.98
N GLY A 41 -17.96 -15.35 -3.91
CA GLY A 41 -18.32 -15.27 -5.32
C GLY A 41 -17.32 -14.46 -6.17
N THR A 42 -16.24 -13.95 -5.57
CA THR A 42 -15.19 -13.21 -6.31
C THR A 42 -14.54 -14.05 -7.40
N ARG A 43 -14.24 -15.33 -7.12
CA ARG A 43 -13.61 -16.25 -8.08
C ARG A 43 -14.47 -16.45 -9.32
N GLU A 44 -15.76 -16.72 -9.12
CA GLU A 44 -16.75 -16.94 -10.16
C GLU A 44 -16.91 -15.71 -11.05
N TRP A 45 -17.03 -14.54 -10.42
CA TRP A 45 -17.11 -13.28 -11.15
C TRP A 45 -15.85 -12.98 -11.95
N LEU A 46 -14.67 -13.16 -11.36
CA LEU A 46 -13.40 -12.97 -12.08
C LEU A 46 -13.29 -13.90 -13.28
N SER A 47 -13.74 -15.16 -13.15
CA SER A 47 -13.74 -16.13 -14.26
C SER A 47 -14.71 -15.76 -15.39
N SER A 48 -15.70 -14.90 -15.14
CA SER A 48 -16.64 -14.40 -16.14
C SER A 48 -16.15 -13.14 -16.88
N LEU A 49 -15.03 -12.55 -16.43
CA LEU A 49 -14.47 -11.38 -17.11
C LEU A 49 -13.89 -11.77 -18.46
N SER A 50 -14.27 -11.02 -19.50
CA SER A 50 -13.79 -11.19 -20.88
C SER A 50 -12.94 -10.03 -21.37
N GLU A 51 -12.64 -9.04 -20.50
CA GLU A 51 -11.82 -7.90 -20.85
C GLU A 51 -10.40 -8.31 -21.21
N PRO A 52 -9.91 -7.95 -22.40
CA PRO A 52 -8.54 -8.25 -22.80
C PRO A 52 -7.52 -7.53 -21.91
N GLY A 53 -6.41 -8.19 -21.62
CA GLY A 53 -5.33 -7.61 -20.82
C GLY A 53 -5.51 -7.76 -19.31
N ILE A 54 -6.55 -8.44 -18.84
CA ILE A 54 -6.71 -8.82 -17.44
C ILE A 54 -6.12 -10.22 -17.22
N THR A 55 -5.23 -10.33 -16.23
CA THR A 55 -4.69 -11.60 -15.74
C THR A 55 -5.19 -11.84 -14.32
N ILE A 56 -5.68 -13.03 -14.04
CA ILE A 56 -6.23 -13.42 -12.74
C ILE A 56 -5.33 -14.49 -12.12
N LEU A 57 -4.85 -14.22 -10.90
CA LEU A 57 -4.09 -15.15 -10.08
C LEU A 57 -4.99 -15.59 -8.91
N ASN A 58 -5.52 -16.82 -8.98
CA ASN A 58 -6.34 -17.37 -7.91
C ASN A 58 -5.47 -18.12 -6.90
N LEU A 59 -5.32 -17.58 -5.70
CA LEU A 59 -4.65 -18.27 -4.60
C LEU A 59 -5.62 -19.24 -3.92
N LYS A 60 -5.05 -20.29 -3.30
CA LYS A 60 -5.81 -21.25 -2.51
C LYS A 60 -6.24 -20.66 -1.17
N ASP A 61 -5.31 -19.98 -0.51
CA ASP A 61 -5.45 -19.46 0.84
C ASP A 61 -5.21 -17.96 0.87
N ASN A 62 -5.73 -17.27 1.90
CA ASN A 62 -5.46 -15.86 2.14
C ASN A 62 -4.06 -15.68 2.74
N LEU A 63 -3.16 -15.11 1.95
CA LEU A 63 -1.79 -14.77 2.35
C LEU A 63 -1.64 -13.36 2.93
N GLY A 64 -2.75 -12.65 3.17
CA GLY A 64 -2.75 -11.24 3.55
C GLY A 64 -2.42 -10.30 2.38
N GLY A 65 -2.50 -9.00 2.61
CA GLY A 65 -2.13 -8.00 1.61
C GLY A 65 -0.68 -8.16 1.15
N ALA A 66 0.23 -8.35 2.11
CA ALA A 66 1.65 -8.54 1.84
C ALA A 66 1.93 -9.71 0.88
N GLY A 67 1.33 -10.89 1.16
CA GLY A 67 1.49 -12.08 0.33
C GLY A 67 0.85 -11.92 -1.05
N GLY A 68 -0.34 -11.33 -1.12
CA GLY A 68 -1.00 -11.04 -2.40
C GLY A 68 -0.18 -10.12 -3.29
N PHE A 69 0.35 -9.03 -2.76
CA PHE A 69 1.22 -8.10 -3.50
C PHE A 69 2.55 -8.77 -3.91
N LYS A 70 3.14 -9.62 -3.06
CA LYS A 70 4.34 -10.37 -3.41
C LYS A 70 4.12 -11.30 -4.60
N VAL A 71 3.05 -12.12 -4.57
CA VAL A 71 2.72 -13.05 -5.66
C VAL A 71 2.43 -12.29 -6.96
N GLY A 72 1.62 -11.22 -6.91
CA GLY A 72 1.35 -10.39 -8.08
C GLY A 72 2.61 -9.74 -8.65
N SER A 73 3.51 -9.25 -7.79
CA SER A 73 4.79 -8.67 -8.19
C SER A 73 5.71 -9.68 -8.85
N GLN A 74 5.80 -10.89 -8.30
CA GLN A 74 6.58 -12.00 -8.89
C GLN A 74 6.06 -12.36 -10.28
N TYR A 75 4.73 -12.46 -10.44
CA TYR A 75 4.12 -12.71 -11.75
C TYR A 75 4.46 -11.61 -12.75
N ILE A 76 4.26 -10.33 -12.39
CA ILE A 76 4.53 -9.19 -13.28
C ILE A 76 6.01 -9.14 -13.67
N CYS A 77 6.92 -9.36 -12.73
CA CYS A 77 8.35 -9.35 -13.00
C CYS A 77 8.78 -10.48 -13.94
N SER A 78 8.14 -11.66 -13.86
CA SER A 78 8.49 -12.84 -14.64
C SER A 78 7.83 -12.89 -16.02
N TYR A 79 6.58 -12.41 -16.13
CA TYR A 79 5.74 -12.66 -17.32
C TYR A 79 5.21 -11.42 -18.02
N SER A 80 5.34 -10.22 -17.40
CA SER A 80 4.86 -8.98 -18.02
C SER A 80 5.99 -8.19 -18.64
N ASN A 81 5.67 -7.46 -19.73
CA ASN A 81 6.55 -6.47 -20.35
C ASN A 81 6.28 -5.04 -19.89
N ALA A 82 5.65 -4.88 -18.71
CA ALA A 82 5.40 -3.60 -18.09
C ALA A 82 6.69 -2.82 -17.84
N ASP A 83 6.64 -1.50 -17.98
CA ASP A 83 7.70 -0.61 -17.52
C ASP A 83 7.44 -0.24 -16.04
N TRP A 84 6.15 -0.01 -15.69
CA TRP A 84 5.71 0.49 -14.39
C TRP A 84 4.58 -0.34 -13.81
N VAL A 85 4.58 -0.49 -12.49
CA VAL A 85 3.55 -1.24 -11.73
C VAL A 85 2.88 -0.29 -10.73
N PHE A 86 1.55 -0.25 -10.77
CA PHE A 86 0.68 0.55 -9.92
C PHE A 86 -0.02 -0.37 -8.93
N PHE A 87 0.22 -0.17 -7.64
CA PHE A 87 -0.27 -1.01 -6.56
C PHE A 87 -1.50 -0.39 -5.90
N TYR A 88 -2.54 -1.19 -5.66
CA TYR A 88 -3.70 -0.81 -4.83
C TYR A 88 -4.57 -2.01 -4.46
N ASP A 89 -5.39 -1.82 -3.42
CA ASP A 89 -6.34 -2.82 -2.94
C ASP A 89 -7.67 -2.77 -3.72
N ASP A 90 -8.53 -3.77 -3.49
CA ASP A 90 -9.84 -3.92 -4.12
C ASP A 90 -10.85 -2.81 -3.81
N ASP A 91 -10.62 -2.03 -2.74
CA ASP A 91 -11.43 -0.86 -2.38
C ASP A 91 -10.78 0.48 -2.75
N ALA A 92 -9.75 0.43 -3.59
CA ALA A 92 -9.12 1.62 -4.14
C ALA A 92 -9.14 1.58 -5.68
N TYR A 93 -9.12 2.75 -6.30
CA TYR A 93 -9.08 2.87 -7.77
C TYR A 93 -8.42 4.19 -8.19
N PRO A 94 -7.76 4.20 -9.37
CA PRO A 94 -7.10 5.39 -9.90
C PRO A 94 -8.13 6.44 -10.40
N GLU A 95 -7.74 7.72 -10.39
CA GLU A 95 -8.44 8.75 -11.13
C GLU A 95 -8.29 8.51 -12.64
N ILE A 96 -9.31 8.82 -13.44
CA ILE A 96 -9.37 8.48 -14.88
C ILE A 96 -8.16 8.98 -15.70
N ASN A 97 -7.60 10.12 -15.34
CA ASN A 97 -6.46 10.71 -16.04
C ASN A 97 -5.09 10.32 -15.47
N ILE A 98 -5.02 9.30 -14.62
CA ILE A 98 -3.81 8.95 -13.86
C ILE A 98 -2.61 8.71 -14.77
N LEU A 99 -2.77 7.99 -15.87
CA LEU A 99 -1.68 7.68 -16.79
C LEU A 99 -1.16 8.91 -17.54
N LYS A 100 -2.08 9.85 -17.88
CA LYS A 100 -1.70 11.15 -18.44
C LYS A 100 -0.86 11.95 -17.45
N HIS A 101 -1.31 12.07 -16.18
CA HIS A 101 -0.56 12.78 -15.16
C HIS A 101 0.79 12.09 -14.89
N PHE A 102 0.81 10.75 -14.84
CA PHE A 102 2.03 10.00 -14.64
C PHE A 102 3.06 10.21 -15.77
N SER A 103 2.61 10.32 -17.03
CA SER A 103 3.50 10.53 -18.17
C SER A 103 4.24 11.89 -18.14
N LEU A 104 3.78 12.84 -17.32
CA LEU A 104 4.41 14.16 -17.15
C LEU A 104 5.46 14.17 -16.02
N LEU A 105 5.59 13.09 -15.25
CA LEU A 105 6.56 13.03 -14.15
C LEU A 105 7.97 12.74 -14.64
N ASP A 106 8.97 13.21 -13.89
CA ASP A 106 10.38 12.93 -14.14
C ASP A 106 10.74 11.48 -13.75
N THR A 107 10.45 10.54 -14.65
CA THR A 107 10.73 9.11 -14.50
C THR A 107 12.21 8.76 -14.76
N SER A 108 13.01 9.70 -15.22
CA SER A 108 14.47 9.50 -15.37
C SER A 108 15.18 9.58 -14.02
N ARG A 109 14.73 10.49 -13.17
CA ARG A 109 15.31 10.76 -11.84
C ARG A 109 14.70 9.89 -10.73
N TYR A 110 13.39 9.58 -10.83
CA TYR A 110 12.66 8.85 -9.83
C TYR A 110 12.08 7.55 -10.39
N ARG A 111 12.28 6.47 -9.67
CA ARG A 111 11.80 5.14 -10.04
C ARG A 111 10.67 4.64 -9.14
N ILE A 112 10.32 5.44 -8.13
CA ILE A 112 9.24 5.11 -7.18
C ILE A 112 8.48 6.39 -6.86
N PHE A 113 7.15 6.29 -6.94
CA PHE A 113 6.25 7.39 -6.62
C PHE A 113 5.22 6.97 -5.58
N ALA A 114 4.93 7.87 -4.67
CA ALA A 114 3.81 7.79 -3.74
C ALA A 114 2.71 8.75 -4.21
N SER A 115 1.51 8.26 -4.35
CA SER A 115 0.37 9.02 -4.86
C SER A 115 -0.38 9.71 -3.73
N ARG A 116 -1.18 10.72 -4.10
CA ARG A 116 -2.19 11.29 -3.21
C ARG A 116 -3.40 10.35 -3.12
N VAL A 117 -3.61 9.77 -1.96
CA VAL A 117 -4.78 8.92 -1.69
C VAL A 117 -5.83 9.73 -0.94
N GLN A 118 -7.05 9.71 -1.44
CA GLN A 118 -8.20 10.43 -0.87
C GLN A 118 -9.42 9.51 -0.78
N ASP A 119 -10.32 9.79 0.15
CA ASP A 119 -11.59 9.09 0.24
C ASP A 119 -12.56 9.57 -0.87
N THR A 120 -13.74 8.97 -0.93
CA THR A 120 -14.78 9.33 -1.90
C THR A 120 -15.33 10.76 -1.77
N TYR A 121 -15.01 11.45 -0.66
CA TYR A 121 -15.34 12.85 -0.40
C TYR A 121 -14.16 13.81 -0.68
N GLY A 122 -13.06 13.30 -1.22
CA GLY A 122 -11.87 14.09 -1.53
C GLY A 122 -10.99 14.43 -0.30
N ARG A 123 -11.24 13.85 0.88
CA ARG A 123 -10.43 14.02 2.08
C ARG A 123 -9.22 13.10 2.04
N SER A 124 -8.07 13.53 2.58
CA SER A 124 -6.87 12.69 2.63
C SER A 124 -7.06 11.46 3.51
N CYS A 125 -6.72 10.29 2.99
CA CYS A 125 -6.67 9.05 3.75
C CYS A 125 -5.40 9.01 4.59
N ARG A 126 -5.53 9.25 5.91
CA ARG A 126 -4.37 9.32 6.82
C ARG A 126 -3.53 8.06 6.84
N MET A 127 -4.14 6.89 6.66
CA MET A 127 -3.44 5.60 6.66
C MET A 127 -2.50 5.42 5.46
N ASN A 128 -2.75 6.14 4.37
CA ASN A 128 -1.96 6.06 3.15
C ASN A 128 -0.98 7.24 2.99
N LEU A 129 -0.92 8.16 3.98
CA LEU A 129 0.03 9.26 3.92
C LEU A 129 1.45 8.74 4.19
N PRO A 130 2.39 8.97 3.25
CA PRO A 130 3.78 8.59 3.48
C PRO A 130 4.44 9.50 4.51
N PHE A 131 5.55 9.05 5.08
CA PHE A 131 6.38 9.86 5.95
C PHE A 131 7.46 10.60 5.14
N ILE A 132 7.58 11.91 5.31
CA ILE A 132 8.75 12.69 4.87
C ILE A 132 9.95 12.25 5.70
N ARG A 133 9.72 12.06 7.00
CA ARG A 133 10.67 11.55 7.97
C ARG A 133 9.96 10.65 8.96
N VAL A 134 10.48 9.43 9.10
CA VAL A 134 9.92 8.47 10.05
C VAL A 134 10.27 8.89 11.48
N PRO A 135 9.26 9.04 12.38
CA PRO A 135 9.51 9.37 13.78
C PRO A 135 10.10 8.15 14.52
N SER A 136 11.43 8.09 14.63
CA SER A 136 12.18 6.93 15.11
C SER A 136 12.50 6.98 16.61
N THR A 137 12.67 8.17 17.17
CA THR A 137 12.98 8.39 18.59
C THR A 137 11.71 8.56 19.42
N VAL A 138 11.82 8.50 20.75
CA VAL A 138 10.72 8.77 21.69
C VAL A 138 10.18 10.19 21.50
N PHE A 139 11.08 11.18 21.47
CA PHE A 139 10.69 12.58 21.30
C PHE A 139 9.98 12.82 19.98
N GLU A 140 10.48 12.25 18.88
CA GLU A 140 9.83 12.34 17.59
C GLU A 140 8.47 11.61 17.58
N THR A 141 8.34 10.49 18.30
CA THR A 141 7.06 9.76 18.41
C THR A 141 6.01 10.59 19.17
N ILE A 142 6.39 11.24 20.25
CA ILE A 142 5.52 12.16 20.99
C ILE A 142 5.19 13.38 20.11
N TYR A 143 6.19 13.97 19.48
CA TYR A 143 5.99 15.12 18.59
C TYR A 143 5.08 14.78 17.41
N TYR A 144 5.24 13.60 16.82
CA TYR A 144 4.32 13.11 15.78
C TYR A 144 2.88 12.95 16.28
N ALA A 145 2.70 12.50 17.52
CA ALA A 145 1.35 12.39 18.09
C ALA A 145 0.68 13.77 18.24
N MET A 146 1.48 14.83 18.50
CA MET A 146 0.99 16.21 18.66
C MET A 146 0.90 16.97 17.34
N ARG A 147 1.82 16.71 16.40
CA ARG A 147 2.00 17.46 15.14
C ARG A 147 2.28 16.52 13.96
N PRO A 148 1.32 15.65 13.58
CA PRO A 148 1.53 14.66 12.52
C PRO A 148 1.83 15.29 11.15
N GLU A 149 1.35 16.52 10.91
CA GLU A 149 1.60 17.26 9.68
C GLU A 149 3.08 17.61 9.44
N ARG A 150 3.91 17.58 10.48
CA ARG A 150 5.37 17.81 10.36
C ARG A 150 6.13 16.59 9.82
N PHE A 151 5.48 15.46 9.76
CA PHE A 151 6.06 14.19 9.31
C PHE A 151 5.46 13.69 8.00
N SER A 152 4.42 14.33 7.51
CA SER A 152 3.72 13.96 6.28
C SER A 152 3.84 15.05 5.23
N PRO A 153 3.78 14.72 3.92
CA PRO A 153 3.86 15.70 2.86
C PRO A 153 2.68 16.67 2.87
N VAL A 154 2.94 17.91 2.47
CA VAL A 154 1.87 18.85 2.17
C VAL A 154 1.08 18.34 0.97
N ARG A 155 -0.23 18.38 1.08
CA ARG A 155 -1.19 17.74 0.13
C ARG A 155 -1.00 18.14 -1.34
N THR A 156 -0.45 19.33 -1.58
CA THR A 156 -0.32 19.94 -2.91
C THR A 156 1.13 20.11 -3.34
N GLN A 157 2.09 19.62 -2.55
CA GLN A 157 3.51 19.84 -2.83
C GLN A 157 4.21 18.53 -3.12
N VAL A 158 4.97 18.53 -4.20
CA VAL A 158 5.88 17.43 -4.55
C VAL A 158 7.04 17.41 -3.56
N THR A 159 7.31 16.25 -2.96
CA THR A 159 8.40 16.09 -1.99
C THR A 159 8.95 14.68 -1.95
N ASP A 160 10.19 14.52 -1.49
CA ASP A 160 10.76 13.19 -1.23
C ASP A 160 10.22 12.63 0.09
N VAL A 161 9.94 11.35 0.13
CA VAL A 161 9.38 10.65 1.29
C VAL A 161 10.17 9.38 1.60
N GLN A 162 10.06 8.91 2.85
CA GLN A 162 10.79 7.72 3.32
C GLN A 162 9.94 6.45 3.31
N THR A 163 8.64 6.57 3.12
CA THR A 163 7.73 5.42 3.09
C THR A 163 6.73 5.59 1.95
N VAL A 164 6.02 4.53 1.63
CA VAL A 164 4.93 4.53 0.66
C VAL A 164 3.87 3.53 1.12
N SER A 165 2.60 3.79 0.81
CA SER A 165 1.54 2.79 0.97
C SER A 165 1.40 1.98 -0.31
N PHE A 166 1.09 0.68 -0.21
CA PHE A 166 0.73 -0.11 -1.38
C PHE A 166 -0.48 0.47 -2.10
N VAL A 167 -1.42 1.09 -1.40
CA VAL A 167 -2.46 1.88 -2.07
C VAL A 167 -1.85 3.16 -2.64
N GLY A 168 -1.66 3.17 -3.96
CA GLY A 168 -1.11 4.30 -4.71
C GLY A 168 0.41 4.33 -4.82
N MET A 169 1.10 3.22 -4.59
CA MET A 169 2.51 3.09 -4.97
C MET A 169 2.64 2.85 -6.48
N ILE A 170 3.58 3.57 -7.09
CA ILE A 170 3.99 3.34 -8.48
C ILE A 170 5.48 3.07 -8.48
N ILE A 171 5.89 1.96 -9.08
CA ILE A 171 7.29 1.53 -9.06
C ILE A 171 7.73 1.03 -10.44
N ASP A 172 8.95 1.39 -10.82
CA ASP A 172 9.62 0.82 -11.99
C ASP A 172 9.76 -0.70 -11.81
N ARG A 173 9.39 -1.49 -12.83
CA ARG A 173 9.41 -2.95 -12.75
C ARG A 173 10.80 -3.53 -12.49
N LYS A 174 11.87 -2.90 -12.99
CA LYS A 174 13.23 -3.38 -12.73
C LYS A 174 13.63 -3.17 -11.28
N VAL A 175 13.26 -2.03 -10.70
CA VAL A 175 13.46 -1.77 -9.26
C VAL A 175 12.65 -2.77 -8.45
N LEU A 176 11.38 -3.00 -8.80
CA LEU A 176 10.54 -3.99 -8.13
C LEU A 176 11.17 -5.39 -8.18
N ASN A 177 11.64 -5.83 -9.35
CA ASN A 177 12.28 -7.13 -9.53
C ASN A 177 13.51 -7.32 -8.64
N ASN A 178 14.32 -6.28 -8.47
CA ASN A 178 15.51 -6.33 -7.62
C ASN A 178 15.18 -6.37 -6.12
N HIS A 179 13.95 -6.02 -5.75
CA HIS A 179 13.47 -5.90 -4.37
C HIS A 179 12.30 -6.83 -4.02
N LEU A 180 12.01 -7.85 -4.84
CA LEU A 180 10.91 -8.81 -4.58
C LEU A 180 11.03 -9.48 -3.19
N ASN A 181 12.26 -9.80 -2.77
CA ASN A 181 12.53 -10.42 -1.48
C ASN A 181 12.35 -9.46 -0.29
N ASP A 182 12.28 -8.16 -0.54
CA ASP A 182 11.99 -7.15 0.49
C ASP A 182 10.48 -6.99 0.73
N ILE A 183 9.62 -7.64 -0.06
CA ILE A 183 8.18 -7.76 0.25
C ILE A 183 8.01 -8.95 1.20
N HIS A 184 7.86 -8.65 2.47
CA HIS A 184 7.77 -9.61 3.56
C HIS A 184 6.34 -10.11 3.76
N ASP A 185 5.99 -11.24 3.15
CA ASP A 185 4.67 -11.88 3.25
C ASP A 185 4.33 -12.35 4.67
N GLU A 186 5.34 -12.65 5.51
CA GLU A 186 5.15 -12.94 6.92
C GLU A 186 4.50 -11.79 7.71
N LEU A 187 4.53 -10.56 7.19
CA LEU A 187 3.83 -9.43 7.80
C LEU A 187 2.31 -9.53 7.64
N PHE A 188 1.82 -10.20 6.62
CA PHE A 188 0.42 -10.45 6.33
C PHE A 188 -0.41 -9.17 6.10
N LEU A 189 -0.48 -8.26 7.07
CA LEU A 189 -1.24 -7.03 7.04
C LEU A 189 -0.64 -5.99 7.99
N TYR A 190 -0.60 -4.73 7.58
CA TYR A 190 0.01 -3.58 8.27
C TYR A 190 1.53 -3.62 8.38
N TYR A 191 2.15 -2.49 8.22
CA TYR A 191 3.58 -2.29 8.18
C TYR A 191 4.31 -2.96 7.00
N ASP A 192 3.65 -3.76 6.18
CA ASP A 192 4.20 -4.40 5.00
C ASP A 192 4.64 -3.36 3.95
N ASP A 193 3.75 -2.44 3.60
CA ASP A 193 4.01 -1.31 2.71
C ASP A 193 5.04 -0.31 3.28
N PHE A 194 4.87 0.01 4.57
CA PHE A 194 5.80 0.88 5.30
C PHE A 194 7.22 0.29 5.31
N PHE A 195 7.33 -1.01 5.62
CA PHE A 195 8.61 -1.72 5.64
C PHE A 195 9.24 -1.72 4.24
N PHE A 196 8.48 -2.11 3.24
CA PHE A 196 8.96 -2.19 1.87
C PHE A 196 9.47 -0.83 1.38
N GLY A 197 8.67 0.23 1.54
CA GLY A 197 9.05 1.59 1.15
C GLY A 197 10.31 2.08 1.88
N TYR A 198 10.40 1.85 3.19
CA TYR A 198 11.57 2.25 3.97
C TYR A 198 12.82 1.45 3.58
N LYS A 199 12.68 0.15 3.29
CA LYS A 199 13.77 -0.70 2.81
C LYS A 199 14.31 -0.21 1.46
N LEU A 200 13.44 0.18 0.54
CA LEU A 200 13.82 0.80 -0.73
C LEU A 200 14.67 2.07 -0.52
N VAL A 201 14.29 2.93 0.43
CA VAL A 201 15.08 4.13 0.76
C VAL A 201 16.44 3.76 1.36
N LEU A 202 16.52 2.75 2.24
CA LEU A 202 17.77 2.27 2.80
C LEU A 202 18.71 1.67 1.73
N SER A 203 18.17 1.12 0.64
CA SER A 203 18.96 0.65 -0.50
C SER A 203 19.38 1.75 -1.47
N GLY A 204 19.13 3.03 -1.14
CA GLY A 204 19.51 4.19 -1.94
C GLY A 204 18.46 4.63 -2.96
N GLN A 205 17.28 4.02 -2.98
CA GLN A 205 16.18 4.47 -3.84
C GLN A 205 15.56 5.76 -3.30
N LYS A 206 15.04 6.60 -4.21
CA LYS A 206 14.29 7.81 -3.85
C LYS A 206 12.82 7.59 -4.15
N ILE A 207 11.96 7.92 -3.20
CA ILE A 207 10.50 7.89 -3.37
C ILE A 207 10.00 9.32 -3.46
N ARG A 208 9.28 9.65 -4.56
CA ARG A 208 8.71 10.98 -4.79
C ARG A 208 7.20 10.95 -4.53
N TYR A 209 6.73 11.73 -3.57
CA TYR A 209 5.30 12.03 -3.44
C TYR A 209 4.88 13.00 -4.55
N SER A 210 3.86 12.61 -5.32
CA SER A 210 3.33 13.38 -6.46
C SER A 210 1.83 13.57 -6.29
N PRO A 211 1.39 14.78 -5.86
CA PRO A 211 -0.01 15.06 -5.55
C PRO A 211 -0.93 15.08 -6.78
N GLU A 212 -0.38 15.18 -7.98
CA GLU A 212 -1.10 15.11 -9.25
C GLU A 212 -1.61 13.69 -9.54
N ILE A 213 -0.90 12.69 -9.01
CA ILE A 213 -1.30 11.29 -9.12
C ILE A 213 -2.26 10.97 -7.99
N LYS A 214 -3.51 10.65 -8.34
CA LYS A 214 -4.56 10.47 -7.34
C LYS A 214 -5.18 9.09 -7.40
N PHE A 215 -5.40 8.54 -6.21
CA PHE A 215 -6.23 7.36 -5.99
C PHE A 215 -7.39 7.70 -5.07
N ILE A 216 -8.53 7.11 -5.34
CA ILE A 216 -9.69 7.13 -4.45
C ILE A 216 -9.69 5.81 -3.68
N HIS A 217 -9.71 5.90 -2.35
CA HIS A 217 -9.79 4.77 -1.45
C HIS A 217 -11.17 4.79 -0.78
N ASP A 218 -12.04 3.89 -1.22
CA ASP A 218 -13.42 3.79 -0.78
C ASP A 218 -13.52 3.04 0.55
N ILE A 219 -12.93 3.64 1.59
CA ILE A 219 -12.97 3.09 2.95
C ILE A 219 -14.32 3.35 3.59
N SER A 220 -14.99 2.28 3.99
CA SER A 220 -16.29 2.33 4.69
C SER A 220 -16.16 2.69 6.18
N ILE A 221 -14.98 3.10 6.65
CA ILE A 221 -14.71 3.29 8.09
C ILE A 221 -15.06 4.71 8.50
N HIS A 222 -16.29 4.91 8.89
CA HIS A 222 -16.71 6.03 9.71
C HIS A 222 -16.54 5.67 11.20
N GLY A 223 -15.27 5.70 11.70
CA GLY A 223 -15.07 5.39 13.11
C GLY A 223 -13.59 5.35 13.52
N LYS A 224 -13.35 5.72 14.79
CA LYS A 224 -12.00 5.75 15.40
C LYS A 224 -11.48 4.37 15.82
N CYS A 225 -12.23 3.29 15.60
CA CYS A 225 -11.90 1.96 16.11
C CYS A 225 -11.33 1.07 15.03
N ILE A 226 -10.17 0.48 15.29
CA ILE A 226 -9.61 -0.62 14.49
C ILE A 226 -10.31 -1.90 14.96
N CYS A 227 -11.43 -2.21 14.35
CA CYS A 227 -12.14 -3.46 14.58
C CYS A 227 -12.00 -4.35 13.33
N PRO A 228 -11.81 -5.62 13.46
CA PRO A 228 -11.81 -6.51 14.62
C PRO A 228 -10.45 -6.63 15.35
N GLU A 229 -10.43 -7.25 16.53
CA GLU A 229 -9.28 -7.40 17.44
C GLU A 229 -8.05 -8.04 16.78
N TRP A 230 -8.25 -9.00 15.87
CA TRP A 230 -7.15 -9.65 15.14
C TRP A 230 -6.27 -8.66 14.35
N LYS A 231 -6.81 -7.51 13.94
CA LYS A 231 -6.02 -6.46 13.27
C LYS A 231 -5.04 -5.78 14.24
N VAL A 232 -5.44 -5.62 15.50
CA VAL A 232 -4.54 -5.07 16.54
C VAL A 232 -3.39 -6.02 16.82
N TYR A 233 -3.64 -7.34 16.79
CA TYR A 233 -2.59 -8.34 16.87
C TYR A 233 -1.50 -8.11 15.81
N TYR A 234 -1.88 -7.95 14.53
CA TYR A 234 -0.91 -7.69 13.47
C TYR A 234 -0.17 -6.36 13.65
N LEU A 235 -0.83 -5.31 14.08
CA LEU A 235 -0.18 -4.02 14.40
C LEU A 235 0.90 -4.18 15.47
N CYS A 236 0.60 -4.89 16.54
CA CYS A 236 1.56 -5.12 17.64
C CYS A 236 2.69 -6.06 17.20
N ARG A 237 2.36 -7.21 16.61
CA ARG A 237 3.32 -8.20 16.14
C ARG A 237 4.31 -7.61 15.13
N ASN A 238 3.78 -6.91 14.11
CA ASN A 238 4.60 -6.39 13.04
C ASN A 238 5.50 -5.25 13.50
N LEU A 239 5.03 -4.43 14.43
CA LEU A 239 5.87 -3.40 15.05
C LEU A 239 7.11 -4.01 15.76
N LEU A 240 6.97 -5.19 16.35
CA LEU A 240 8.09 -5.92 16.96
C LEU A 240 8.97 -6.59 15.89
N LEU A 241 8.35 -7.19 14.86
CA LEU A 241 9.07 -7.82 13.76
C LEU A 241 9.93 -6.83 12.97
N LEU A 242 9.50 -5.57 12.84
CA LEU A 242 10.27 -4.52 12.16
C LEU A 242 11.71 -4.39 12.71
N ARG A 243 11.92 -4.57 14.02
CA ARG A 243 13.26 -4.54 14.61
C ARG A 243 14.13 -5.72 14.19
N LYS A 244 13.52 -6.87 13.91
CA LYS A 244 14.21 -8.07 13.43
C LYS A 244 14.54 -7.95 11.95
N LEU A 245 13.60 -7.46 11.17
CA LEU A 245 13.69 -7.35 9.71
C LEU A 245 14.58 -6.16 9.26
N LEU A 246 14.63 -5.07 10.07
CA LEU A 246 15.47 -3.91 9.86
C LEU A 246 16.49 -3.75 11.01
N PRO A 247 17.54 -4.57 11.05
CA PRO A 247 18.45 -4.57 12.19
C PRO A 247 19.27 -3.29 12.31
N VAL A 248 19.64 -2.65 11.18
CA VAL A 248 20.49 -1.43 11.15
C VAL A 248 20.15 -0.60 9.92
N PRO A 249 19.87 0.71 10.06
CA PRO A 249 19.60 1.41 11.32
C PRO A 249 18.26 0.97 11.92
N ARG A 250 18.18 0.89 13.24
CA ARG A 250 16.92 0.56 13.94
C ARG A 250 15.90 1.66 13.71
N ILE A 251 14.81 1.32 13.02
CA ILE A 251 13.79 2.28 12.62
C ILE A 251 13.08 2.94 13.82
N PHE A 252 12.91 2.20 14.93
CA PHE A 252 12.29 2.69 16.14
C PHE A 252 13.14 2.38 17.38
N SER A 253 13.27 3.35 18.30
CA SER A 253 13.83 3.10 19.62
C SER A 253 12.89 2.19 20.45
N VAL A 254 13.42 1.51 21.47
CA VAL A 254 12.64 0.61 22.34
C VAL A 254 11.45 1.35 22.96
N LEU A 255 11.72 2.52 23.55
CA LEU A 255 10.66 3.34 24.16
C LEU A 255 9.62 3.83 23.15
N SER A 256 10.03 4.15 21.92
CA SER A 256 9.11 4.49 20.84
C SER A 256 8.18 3.31 20.50
N ILE A 257 8.69 2.07 20.53
CA ILE A 257 7.88 0.86 20.34
C ILE A 257 6.90 0.69 21.50
N VAL A 258 7.35 0.83 22.74
CA VAL A 258 6.46 0.72 23.92
C VAL A 258 5.32 1.73 23.84
N LEU A 259 5.59 2.99 23.50
CA LEU A 259 4.54 4.01 23.33
C LEU A 259 3.54 3.65 22.22
N ARG A 260 4.01 3.09 21.10
CA ARG A 260 3.12 2.66 20.00
C ARG A 260 2.28 1.45 20.40
N LEU A 261 2.87 0.48 21.09
CA LEU A 261 2.15 -0.68 21.62
C LEU A 261 1.07 -0.26 22.61
N SER A 262 1.40 0.63 23.57
CA SER A 262 0.41 1.17 24.52
C SER A 262 -0.76 1.84 23.81
N LYS A 263 -0.48 2.63 22.75
CA LYS A 263 -1.53 3.23 21.92
C LYS A 263 -2.41 2.18 21.24
N TYR A 264 -1.84 1.11 20.68
CA TYR A 264 -2.60 0.06 20.01
C TYR A 264 -3.46 -0.74 21.00
N LEU A 265 -2.92 -1.05 22.16
CA LEU A 265 -3.67 -1.72 23.23
C LEU A 265 -4.83 -0.85 23.77
N ALA A 266 -4.62 0.46 23.85
CA ALA A 266 -5.68 1.40 24.28
C ALA A 266 -6.84 1.53 23.28
N ILE A 267 -6.67 1.07 22.03
CA ILE A 267 -7.72 1.06 21.01
C ILE A 267 -8.60 -0.18 21.13
N LEU A 268 -8.12 -1.25 21.79
CA LEU A 268 -8.92 -2.44 22.03
C LEU A 268 -10.16 -2.07 22.84
N PRO A 269 -11.36 -2.49 22.41
CA PRO A 269 -12.54 -2.34 23.26
C PRO A 269 -12.31 -3.13 24.53
N TRP A 270 -12.25 -2.44 25.66
CA TRP A 270 -12.28 -3.10 26.95
C TRP A 270 -13.64 -3.79 27.05
N GLN A 271 -13.67 -5.08 26.85
CA GLN A 271 -14.85 -5.87 27.16
C GLN A 271 -15.06 -5.76 28.66
N ARG A 272 -15.96 -4.89 29.07
CA ARG A 272 -16.56 -5.02 30.41
C ARG A 272 -17.34 -6.35 30.38
N LYS A 273 -16.77 -7.37 31.02
CA LYS A 273 -17.50 -8.57 31.40
C LYS A 273 -18.64 -8.23 32.34
#